data_b484ff8e01dacfe8cd6e478416e1bc6c
#
_entry.id   b484ff8e01dacfe8cd6e478416e1bc6c
#
_cell.length_a   1.000
_cell.length_b   1.000
_cell.length_c   1.000
_cell.angle_alpha   90.00
_cell.angle_beta   90.00
_cell.angle_gamma   90.00
#
_symmetry.space_group_name_H-M   'P 1'
#
loop_
_entity.id
_entity.type
_entity.pdbx_description
1 polymer ?
#
loop_
_entity_poly.entity_id
_entity_poly.type
_entity_poly.pdbx_seq_one_letter_code
_entity_poly.pdbx_strand_id
1 'polypeptide(L)'
;MPHAGGVGPAMGTIQALAGNRAASAVVQRLEEDGKAAAGKAKKSRSGLNIREKIADALERANKQFDRLDTFVLRGMNPIDAGLATQAAKTSDAPLGDNVHEASGGAAGEMAATDGLTAVNGVLDARKAYKESKENPSGPASHAARKKYPSKALDAIQSMTTFVSDNLSVAKNLLHSDAVAAATTAEAGGGVLSTVAGAKSVRATRRAGVTTRKYRAIKKVDVGTPVGDEELAELREAELAGHRALGEAYLVLERSYDEGEGTFAQRLDTALDQVGDALKGIDKAAGGLKLAEDTNALNTSKNYVLGKQRNKVLKLGVGALGDGVRSAAAGVTIAAAATGTLASNPVGWALAATAAGLLLSVTAYKTGRAGMKRYEGARHPERWAPSVEEGGEAPAEPASQQEALKEALKFWKKAKHGERQAMARTLYGLAAGPDVPAGKGTSPKLRASARELLVVLKAGPQKMRMATDEWEKSLNDPEQTEKWLKEIENQLSSG
;
A
#
# COMPACT_ATOMS: atom_id res chain seq x y z
N MET A 1 55.35 23.85 -2.86
CA MET A 1 54.36 22.82 -3.14
C MET A 1 53.75 22.42 -1.79
N PRO A 2 52.46 22.71 -1.51
CA PRO A 2 51.82 22.30 -0.27
C PRO A 2 51.28 20.87 -0.44
N HIS A 3 51.59 20.01 0.54
CA HIS A 3 51.08 18.67 0.65
C HIS A 3 49.57 18.67 0.81
N ALA A 4 48.85 18.03 -0.11
CA ALA A 4 47.45 17.69 0.05
C ALA A 4 47.32 16.57 1.10
N GLY A 5 46.94 16.92 2.35
CA GLY A 5 46.73 16.01 3.43
C GLY A 5 45.49 15.11 3.11
N GLY A 6 45.71 13.81 3.18
CA GLY A 6 44.74 12.79 2.85
C GLY A 6 43.48 12.82 3.70
N VAL A 7 42.35 12.96 3.05
CA VAL A 7 41.01 12.82 3.64
C VAL A 7 40.52 11.35 3.63
N GLY A 8 41.29 10.46 2.99
CA GLY A 8 40.92 9.07 2.76
C GLY A 8 40.73 8.20 4.02
N PRO A 9 41.65 8.19 5.02
CA PRO A 9 41.49 7.31 6.20
C PRO A 9 40.34 7.72 7.12
N ALA A 10 40.00 9.02 7.17
CA ALA A 10 38.97 9.53 8.04
C ALA A 10 37.53 9.13 7.57
N MET A 11 37.31 9.04 6.27
CA MET A 11 36.00 8.69 5.70
C MET A 11 35.67 7.21 5.88
N GLY A 12 36.63 6.31 5.67
CA GLY A 12 36.44 4.86 5.91
C GLY A 12 36.16 4.56 7.38
N THR A 13 36.86 5.22 8.30
CA THR A 13 36.65 5.08 9.74
C THR A 13 35.31 5.65 10.18
N ILE A 14 34.84 6.76 9.60
CA ILE A 14 33.53 7.35 9.91
C ILE A 14 32.39 6.46 9.38
N GLN A 15 32.54 5.86 8.18
CA GLN A 15 31.54 4.93 7.65
C GLN A 15 31.47 3.61 8.43
N ALA A 16 32.60 3.03 8.81
CA ALA A 16 32.66 1.82 9.64
C ALA A 16 32.10 2.10 11.04
N LEU A 17 32.44 3.24 11.65
CA LEU A 17 31.91 3.66 12.96
C LEU A 17 30.41 4.02 12.90
N ALA A 18 29.93 4.63 11.84
CA ALA A 18 28.50 4.93 11.65
C ALA A 18 27.70 3.65 11.42
N GLY A 19 28.19 2.73 10.61
CA GLY A 19 27.57 1.41 10.39
C GLY A 19 27.54 0.58 11.68
N ASN A 20 28.64 0.48 12.39
CA ASN A 20 28.70 -0.24 13.66
C ASN A 20 27.89 0.43 14.78
N ARG A 21 27.85 1.76 14.85
CA ARG A 21 26.99 2.48 15.82
C ARG A 21 25.51 2.32 15.50
N ALA A 22 25.11 2.36 14.23
CA ALA A 22 23.73 2.13 13.84
C ALA A 22 23.31 0.69 14.13
N ALA A 23 24.16 -0.29 13.84
CA ALA A 23 23.92 -1.70 14.17
C ALA A 23 23.84 -1.93 15.68
N SER A 24 24.78 -1.34 16.47
CA SER A 24 24.77 -1.43 17.92
C SER A 24 23.55 -0.75 18.53
N ALA A 25 23.13 0.41 18.02
CA ALA A 25 21.91 1.10 18.50
C ALA A 25 20.63 0.31 18.17
N VAL A 26 20.60 -0.42 17.06
CA VAL A 26 19.48 -1.31 16.71
C VAL A 26 19.47 -2.53 17.63
N VAL A 27 20.64 -3.14 17.90
CA VAL A 27 20.75 -4.28 18.82
C VAL A 27 20.36 -3.87 20.25
N GLN A 28 20.85 -2.72 20.74
CA GLN A 28 20.47 -2.20 22.07
C GLN A 28 18.96 -1.94 22.17
N ARG A 29 18.35 -1.31 21.16
CA ARG A 29 16.89 -1.11 21.15
C ARG A 29 16.11 -2.41 21.08
N LEU A 30 16.58 -3.41 20.34
CA LEU A 30 15.98 -4.73 20.31
C LEU A 30 16.08 -5.45 21.66
N GLU A 31 17.19 -5.26 22.40
CA GLU A 31 17.33 -5.76 23.77
C GLU A 31 16.44 -5.01 24.76
N GLU A 32 16.33 -3.69 24.65
CA GLU A 32 15.45 -2.87 25.48
C GLU A 32 13.96 -3.16 25.21
N ASP A 33 13.57 -3.26 23.96
CA ASP A 33 12.22 -3.66 23.56
C ASP A 33 11.93 -5.11 23.95
N GLY A 34 12.90 -6.00 23.89
CA GLY A 34 12.82 -7.37 24.39
C GLY A 34 12.63 -7.43 25.91
N LYS A 35 13.36 -6.61 26.68
CA LYS A 35 13.22 -6.48 28.14
C LYS A 35 11.88 -5.83 28.53
N ALA A 36 11.43 -4.81 27.80
CA ALA A 36 10.12 -4.16 28.00
C ALA A 36 8.95 -5.11 27.66
N ALA A 37 9.10 -5.94 26.62
CA ALA A 37 8.13 -6.97 26.25
C ALA A 37 8.10 -8.10 27.31
N ALA A 38 9.23 -8.50 27.84
CA ALA A 38 9.32 -9.50 28.92
C ALA A 38 8.70 -8.99 30.25
N GLY A 39 8.84 -7.69 30.54
CA GLY A 39 8.21 -7.06 31.71
C GLY A 39 6.69 -6.99 31.61
N LYS A 40 6.13 -6.76 30.43
CA LYS A 40 4.68 -6.79 30.15
C LYS A 40 4.09 -8.21 30.09
N ALA A 41 4.89 -9.20 29.74
CA ALA A 41 4.49 -10.61 29.68
C ALA A 41 4.16 -11.23 31.06
N LYS A 42 4.64 -10.65 32.16
CA LYS A 42 4.31 -11.10 33.52
C LYS A 42 2.86 -10.77 33.94
N LYS A 43 2.12 -9.93 33.21
CA LYS A 43 0.74 -9.50 33.54
C LYS A 43 -0.35 -10.06 32.66
N SER A 44 -0.06 -10.82 31.59
CA SER A 44 -1.07 -11.44 30.73
C SER A 44 -0.82 -12.93 30.58
N ARG A 45 -1.44 -13.73 31.46
CA ARG A 45 -1.61 -15.17 31.28
C ARG A 45 -2.72 -15.46 30.25
N SER A 46 -2.49 -15.15 28.98
CA SER A 46 -3.21 -15.76 27.89
C SER A 46 -2.18 -16.28 26.88
N GLY A 47 -2.28 -17.56 26.56
CA GLY A 47 -1.26 -18.36 25.86
C GLY A 47 -0.95 -17.94 24.42
N LEU A 48 -0.49 -16.73 24.20
CA LEU A 48 0.08 -16.29 22.94
C LEU A 48 1.42 -17.00 22.73
N ASN A 49 1.41 -17.87 21.76
CA ASN A 49 2.53 -18.71 21.33
C ASN A 49 3.81 -17.87 21.16
N ILE A 50 4.89 -18.28 21.79
CA ILE A 50 6.24 -17.68 21.64
C ILE A 50 6.61 -17.50 20.16
N ARG A 51 6.12 -18.40 19.28
CA ARG A 51 6.29 -18.32 17.82
C ARG A 51 5.62 -17.09 17.20
N GLU A 52 4.45 -16.64 17.68
CA GLU A 52 3.81 -15.42 17.17
C GLU A 52 4.56 -14.16 17.60
N LYS A 53 5.07 -14.14 18.81
CA LYS A 53 5.90 -13.01 19.30
C LYS A 53 7.23 -12.91 18.54
N ILE A 54 7.86 -14.04 18.21
CA ILE A 54 9.06 -14.08 17.37
C ILE A 54 8.70 -13.61 15.94
N ALA A 55 7.62 -14.08 15.36
CA ALA A 55 7.17 -13.65 14.03
C ALA A 55 6.88 -12.15 13.96
N ASP A 56 6.22 -11.59 14.97
CA ASP A 56 5.94 -10.15 15.05
C ASP A 56 7.20 -9.30 15.30
N ALA A 57 8.17 -9.81 16.06
CA ALA A 57 9.45 -9.15 16.26
C ALA A 57 10.28 -9.16 14.97
N LEU A 58 10.34 -10.30 14.27
CA LEU A 58 10.98 -10.44 12.97
C LEU A 58 10.31 -9.59 11.89
N GLU A 59 8.98 -9.49 11.87
CA GLU A 59 8.27 -8.62 10.94
C GLU A 59 8.57 -7.15 11.18
N ARG A 60 8.70 -6.73 12.45
CA ARG A 60 9.08 -5.36 12.81
C ARG A 60 10.52 -5.06 12.43
N ALA A 61 11.45 -5.96 12.73
CA ALA A 61 12.86 -5.86 12.33
C ALA A 61 12.95 -5.77 10.79
N ASN A 62 12.34 -6.69 10.08
CA ASN A 62 12.35 -6.72 8.61
C ASN A 62 11.79 -5.43 7.99
N LYS A 63 10.74 -4.83 8.55
CA LYS A 63 10.21 -3.53 8.07
C LYS A 63 11.17 -2.37 8.29
N GLN A 64 12.01 -2.42 9.30
CA GLN A 64 13.04 -1.40 9.54
C GLN A 64 14.22 -1.60 8.59
N PHE A 65 14.67 -2.83 8.42
CA PHE A 65 15.73 -3.19 7.48
C PHE A 65 15.32 -2.93 6.02
N ASP A 66 14.12 -3.29 5.58
CA ASP A 66 13.61 -3.00 4.22
C ASP A 66 13.62 -1.48 3.88
N ARG A 67 13.55 -0.62 4.88
CA ARG A 67 13.66 0.83 4.70
C ARG A 67 15.10 1.32 4.62
N LEU A 68 16.00 0.76 5.44
CA LEU A 68 17.44 0.99 5.37
C LEU A 68 17.99 0.46 4.05
N ASP A 69 17.64 -0.77 3.68
CA ASP A 69 17.94 -1.40 2.40
C ASP A 69 17.58 -0.51 1.21
N THR A 70 16.38 0.07 1.22
CA THR A 70 15.94 0.95 0.15
C THR A 70 16.81 2.22 0.05
N PHE A 71 17.27 2.77 1.15
CA PHE A 71 18.04 4.01 1.18
C PHE A 71 19.54 3.77 0.95
N VAL A 72 20.13 2.85 1.68
CA VAL A 72 21.58 2.55 1.62
C VAL A 72 21.93 1.88 0.30
N LEU A 73 21.20 0.84 -0.11
CA LEU A 73 21.58 0.03 -1.25
C LEU A 73 21.25 0.66 -2.59
N ARG A 74 20.13 1.37 -2.69
CA ARG A 74 19.77 2.05 -3.93
C ARG A 74 20.48 3.40 -4.11
N GLY A 75 20.95 3.98 -3.00
CA GLY A 75 21.77 5.18 -3.01
C GLY A 75 23.27 4.88 -3.10
N MET A 76 23.77 3.89 -2.35
CA MET A 76 25.20 3.58 -2.26
C MET A 76 25.73 2.77 -3.47
N ASN A 77 25.00 1.77 -3.95
CA ASN A 77 25.47 0.95 -5.08
C ASN A 77 25.89 1.72 -6.35
N PRO A 78 25.17 2.78 -6.79
CA PRO A 78 25.64 3.59 -7.92
C PRO A 78 26.91 4.38 -7.62
N ILE A 79 27.06 4.83 -6.37
CA ILE A 79 28.26 5.57 -5.92
C ILE A 79 29.46 4.62 -5.89
N ASP A 80 29.29 3.44 -5.28
CA ASP A 80 30.33 2.41 -5.24
C ASP A 80 30.74 1.95 -6.63
N ALA A 81 29.79 1.77 -7.53
CA ALA A 81 30.04 1.45 -8.93
C ALA A 81 30.85 2.57 -9.64
N GLY A 82 30.48 3.83 -9.39
CA GLY A 82 31.22 4.98 -9.91
C GLY A 82 32.66 5.07 -9.40
N LEU A 83 32.85 4.90 -8.09
CA LEU A 83 34.16 4.92 -7.44
C LEU A 83 35.05 3.76 -7.89
N ALA A 84 34.49 2.55 -8.02
CA ALA A 84 35.20 1.39 -8.55
C ALA A 84 35.67 1.62 -9.98
N THR A 85 34.84 2.27 -10.83
CA THR A 85 35.20 2.64 -12.19
C THR A 85 36.35 3.66 -12.19
N GLN A 86 36.31 4.64 -11.30
CA GLN A 86 37.37 5.65 -11.16
C GLN A 86 38.66 5.01 -10.67
N ALA A 87 38.63 4.16 -9.65
CA ALA A 87 39.79 3.43 -9.15
C ALA A 87 40.46 2.58 -10.23
N ALA A 88 39.66 1.86 -11.02
CA ALA A 88 40.13 1.06 -12.13
C ALA A 88 40.77 1.93 -13.24
N LYS A 89 40.24 3.12 -13.56
CA LYS A 89 40.80 4.04 -14.58
C LYS A 89 42.09 4.74 -14.12
N THR A 90 42.18 5.05 -12.84
CA THR A 90 43.32 5.78 -12.27
C THR A 90 44.39 4.84 -11.73
N SER A 91 44.16 3.53 -11.74
CA SER A 91 45.00 2.52 -11.08
C SER A 91 45.29 2.84 -9.61
N ASP A 92 44.32 3.44 -8.93
CA ASP A 92 44.39 3.83 -7.54
C ASP A 92 44.03 2.62 -6.67
N ALA A 93 45.03 1.83 -6.27
CA ALA A 93 44.85 0.64 -5.46
C ALA A 93 44.18 0.93 -4.07
N PRO A 94 44.61 1.98 -3.33
CA PRO A 94 43.93 2.33 -2.06
C PRO A 94 42.43 2.69 -2.24
N LEU A 95 42.08 3.37 -3.33
CA LEU A 95 40.67 3.66 -3.61
C LEU A 95 39.92 2.37 -3.97
N GLY A 96 40.55 1.48 -4.72
CA GLY A 96 40.01 0.17 -5.06
C GLY A 96 39.71 -0.67 -3.85
N ASP A 97 40.66 -0.80 -2.92
CA ASP A 97 40.50 -1.57 -1.68
C ASP A 97 39.38 -1.01 -0.79
N ASN A 98 39.34 0.30 -0.59
CA ASN A 98 38.27 0.95 0.18
C ASN A 98 36.88 0.72 -0.42
N VAL A 99 36.78 0.73 -1.75
CA VAL A 99 35.51 0.44 -2.46
C VAL A 99 35.10 -1.02 -2.28
N HIS A 100 36.05 -1.95 -2.34
CA HIS A 100 35.78 -3.38 -2.11
C HIS A 100 35.30 -3.65 -0.68
N GLU A 101 35.93 -3.02 0.32
CA GLU A 101 35.48 -3.15 1.71
C GLU A 101 34.09 -2.56 1.95
N ALA A 102 33.80 -1.38 1.40
CA ALA A 102 32.49 -0.73 1.50
C ALA A 102 31.41 -1.57 0.80
N SER A 103 31.68 -2.08 -0.40
CA SER A 103 30.79 -2.95 -1.17
C SER A 103 30.58 -4.31 -0.49
N GLY A 104 31.59 -4.86 0.15
CA GLY A 104 31.52 -6.08 0.96
C GLY A 104 30.60 -5.91 2.17
N GLY A 105 30.72 -4.77 2.89
CA GLY A 105 29.86 -4.41 4.01
C GLY A 105 28.41 -4.24 3.58
N ALA A 106 28.17 -3.53 2.49
CA ALA A 106 26.84 -3.36 1.92
C ALA A 106 26.21 -4.70 1.49
N ALA A 107 26.96 -5.58 0.83
CA ALA A 107 26.50 -6.91 0.45
C ALA A 107 26.18 -7.79 1.66
N GLY A 108 26.94 -7.68 2.76
CA GLY A 108 26.68 -8.37 4.03
C GLY A 108 25.36 -7.93 4.67
N GLU A 109 25.07 -6.62 4.68
CA GLU A 109 23.79 -6.08 5.16
C GLU A 109 22.62 -6.57 4.30
N MET A 110 22.78 -6.61 2.96
CA MET A 110 21.81 -7.18 2.03
C MET A 110 21.54 -8.65 2.33
N ALA A 111 22.59 -9.45 2.48
CA ALA A 111 22.45 -10.86 2.79
C ALA A 111 21.66 -11.08 4.09
N ALA A 112 21.96 -10.32 5.17
CA ALA A 112 21.22 -10.41 6.42
C ALA A 112 19.73 -10.04 6.24
N THR A 113 19.46 -8.97 5.51
CA THR A 113 18.09 -8.49 5.23
C THR A 113 17.30 -9.48 4.39
N ASP A 114 17.88 -10.02 3.33
CA ASP A 114 17.23 -10.99 2.46
C ASP A 114 17.02 -12.34 3.15
N GLY A 115 17.94 -12.76 4.00
CA GLY A 115 17.78 -13.92 4.87
C GLY A 115 16.59 -13.80 5.82
N LEU A 116 16.47 -12.66 6.52
CA LEU A 116 15.33 -12.35 7.39
C LEU A 116 14.02 -12.28 6.60
N THR A 117 14.04 -11.68 5.42
CA THR A 117 12.87 -11.58 4.53
C THR A 117 12.42 -12.96 4.05
N ALA A 118 13.35 -13.86 3.73
CA ALA A 118 13.06 -15.23 3.34
C ALA A 118 12.37 -15.99 4.49
N VAL A 119 12.91 -15.94 5.70
CA VAL A 119 12.32 -16.58 6.89
C VAL A 119 10.91 -16.06 7.15
N ASN A 120 10.73 -14.73 7.18
CA ASN A 120 9.41 -14.13 7.36
C ASN A 120 8.43 -14.50 6.25
N GLY A 121 8.90 -14.55 5.02
CA GLY A 121 8.12 -14.99 3.87
C GLY A 121 7.60 -16.42 4.02
N VAL A 122 8.43 -17.35 4.50
CA VAL A 122 8.04 -18.74 4.79
C VAL A 122 7.00 -18.81 5.91
N LEU A 123 7.22 -18.10 7.02
CA LEU A 123 6.28 -18.06 8.15
C LEU A 123 4.91 -17.48 7.73
N ASP A 124 4.92 -16.38 6.99
CA ASP A 124 3.73 -15.74 6.45
C ASP A 124 2.98 -16.64 5.45
N ALA A 125 3.72 -17.36 4.59
CA ALA A 125 3.15 -18.33 3.66
C ALA A 125 2.47 -19.48 4.41
N ARG A 126 3.14 -20.03 5.43
CA ARG A 126 2.58 -21.10 6.27
C ARG A 126 1.31 -20.66 7.00
N LYS A 127 1.31 -19.43 7.59
CA LYS A 127 0.13 -18.86 8.25
C LYS A 127 -1.03 -18.70 7.26
N ALA A 128 -0.77 -18.10 6.09
CA ALA A 128 -1.78 -17.91 5.06
C ALA A 128 -2.31 -19.25 4.51
N TYR A 129 -1.48 -20.27 4.40
CA TYR A 129 -1.91 -21.62 4.01
C TYR A 129 -2.87 -22.23 5.03
N LYS A 130 -2.54 -22.13 6.33
CA LYS A 130 -3.40 -22.61 7.42
C LYS A 130 -4.75 -21.88 7.41
N GLU A 131 -4.75 -20.53 7.37
CA GLU A 131 -5.94 -19.70 7.27
C GLU A 131 -6.81 -20.08 6.06
N SER A 132 -6.19 -20.41 4.92
CA SER A 132 -6.93 -20.80 3.70
C SER A 132 -7.61 -22.16 3.80
N LYS A 133 -7.12 -23.06 4.66
CA LYS A 133 -7.73 -24.36 4.93
C LYS A 133 -8.86 -24.26 5.97
N GLU A 134 -8.69 -23.42 6.98
CA GLU A 134 -9.68 -23.21 8.02
C GLU A 134 -10.94 -22.52 7.51
N ASN A 135 -10.77 -21.66 6.48
CA ASN A 135 -11.86 -20.92 5.86
C ASN A 135 -11.96 -21.26 4.37
N PRO A 136 -12.77 -22.23 3.94
CA PRO A 136 -12.82 -22.68 2.53
C PRO A 136 -13.45 -21.64 1.59
N SER A 137 -14.33 -20.78 2.05
CA SER A 137 -15.05 -19.75 1.27
C SER A 137 -15.03 -18.37 1.95
N GLY A 138 -15.50 -17.35 1.26
CA GLY A 138 -15.66 -16.00 1.77
C GLY A 138 -14.41 -15.10 1.73
N PRO A 139 -14.54 -13.87 2.25
CA PRO A 139 -13.51 -12.83 2.16
C PRO A 139 -12.16 -13.22 2.79
N ALA A 140 -12.19 -13.82 3.98
CA ALA A 140 -10.99 -14.25 4.70
C ALA A 140 -10.22 -15.33 3.95
N SER A 141 -10.92 -16.31 3.39
CA SER A 141 -10.34 -17.38 2.57
C SER A 141 -9.68 -16.83 1.31
N HIS A 142 -10.33 -15.91 0.61
CA HIS A 142 -9.79 -15.30 -0.60
C HIS A 142 -8.49 -14.56 -0.30
N ALA A 143 -8.45 -13.75 0.76
CA ALA A 143 -7.27 -13.02 1.20
C ALA A 143 -6.10 -13.98 1.50
N ALA A 144 -6.35 -15.05 2.26
CA ALA A 144 -5.35 -16.05 2.61
C ALA A 144 -4.81 -16.81 1.40
N ARG A 145 -5.69 -17.28 0.51
CA ARG A 145 -5.32 -17.97 -0.74
C ARG A 145 -4.48 -17.11 -1.68
N LYS A 146 -4.72 -15.81 -1.72
CA LYS A 146 -3.94 -14.86 -2.52
C LYS A 146 -2.59 -14.54 -1.87
N LYS A 147 -2.55 -14.47 -0.53
CA LYS A 147 -1.35 -14.16 0.24
C LYS A 147 -0.33 -15.31 0.17
N TYR A 148 -0.78 -16.56 0.28
CA TYR A 148 0.08 -17.74 0.34
C TYR A 148 1.06 -17.82 -0.85
N PRO A 149 0.64 -17.91 -2.13
CA PRO A 149 1.58 -18.06 -3.24
C PRO A 149 2.45 -16.82 -3.44
N SER A 150 1.94 -15.63 -3.09
CA SER A 150 2.75 -14.41 -3.15
C SER A 150 3.90 -14.46 -2.15
N LYS A 151 3.61 -14.84 -0.91
CA LYS A 151 4.60 -14.90 0.16
C LYS A 151 5.60 -16.06 -0.02
N ALA A 152 5.13 -17.21 -0.51
CA ALA A 152 6.00 -18.32 -0.86
C ALA A 152 7.00 -17.92 -1.97
N LEU A 153 6.52 -17.24 -3.02
CA LEU A 153 7.38 -16.77 -4.09
C LEU A 153 8.32 -15.64 -3.65
N ASP A 154 7.85 -14.72 -2.79
CA ASP A 154 8.70 -13.69 -2.22
C ASP A 154 9.82 -14.32 -1.35
N ALA A 155 9.51 -15.35 -0.56
CA ALA A 155 10.51 -16.11 0.22
C ALA A 155 11.56 -16.78 -0.67
N ILE A 156 11.15 -17.46 -1.74
CA ILE A 156 12.06 -18.08 -2.70
C ILE A 156 12.97 -17.03 -3.35
N GLN A 157 12.41 -15.90 -3.77
CA GLN A 157 13.19 -14.80 -4.35
C GLN A 157 14.21 -14.23 -3.36
N SER A 158 13.81 -13.97 -2.10
CA SER A 158 14.73 -13.49 -1.07
C SER A 158 15.82 -14.51 -0.72
N MET A 159 15.49 -15.82 -0.70
CA MET A 159 16.48 -16.87 -0.49
C MET A 159 17.54 -16.87 -1.61
N THR A 160 17.10 -16.71 -2.86
CA THR A 160 18.00 -16.67 -4.01
C THR A 160 18.85 -15.40 -4.02
N THR A 161 18.28 -14.25 -3.63
CA THR A 161 19.03 -12.99 -3.49
C THR A 161 20.04 -13.10 -2.35
N PHE A 162 19.67 -13.70 -1.21
CA PHE A 162 20.56 -14.01 -0.09
C PHE A 162 21.80 -14.80 -0.54
N VAL A 163 21.63 -15.82 -1.38
CA VAL A 163 22.77 -16.57 -1.94
C VAL A 163 23.64 -15.68 -2.82
N SER A 164 23.04 -14.86 -3.69
CA SER A 164 23.78 -13.92 -4.55
C SER A 164 24.57 -12.90 -3.74
N ASP A 165 23.99 -12.37 -2.66
CA ASP A 165 24.63 -11.35 -1.82
C ASP A 165 25.80 -11.96 -1.02
N ASN A 166 25.67 -13.20 -0.52
CA ASN A 166 26.79 -13.92 0.09
C ASN A 166 27.94 -14.19 -0.91
N LEU A 167 27.63 -14.52 -2.17
CA LEU A 167 28.65 -14.60 -3.21
C LEU A 167 29.32 -13.26 -3.50
N SER A 168 28.58 -12.16 -3.40
CA SER A 168 29.11 -10.80 -3.53
C SER A 168 30.03 -10.44 -2.37
N VAL A 169 29.68 -10.83 -1.14
CA VAL A 169 30.56 -10.70 0.03
C VAL A 169 31.85 -11.49 -0.19
N ALA A 170 31.74 -12.77 -0.57
CA ALA A 170 32.90 -13.64 -0.82
C ALA A 170 33.81 -13.06 -1.93
N LYS A 171 33.23 -12.56 -3.04
CA LYS A 171 33.97 -11.88 -4.10
C LYS A 171 34.78 -10.70 -3.54
N ASN A 172 34.17 -9.85 -2.72
CA ASN A 172 34.82 -8.65 -2.21
C ASN A 172 35.90 -8.97 -1.16
N LEU A 173 35.73 -10.06 -0.39
CA LEU A 173 36.75 -10.57 0.53
C LEU A 173 37.92 -11.25 -0.18
N LEU A 174 37.68 -11.85 -1.35
CA LEU A 174 38.66 -12.56 -2.16
C LEU A 174 39.26 -11.70 -3.28
N HIS A 175 39.12 -10.37 -3.21
CA HIS A 175 39.54 -9.46 -4.28
C HIS A 175 41.05 -9.52 -4.58
N SER A 176 41.86 -9.92 -3.63
CA SER A 176 43.31 -10.16 -3.79
C SER A 176 43.64 -11.43 -4.62
N ASP A 177 42.71 -12.39 -4.72
CA ASP A 177 42.81 -13.57 -5.55
C ASP A 177 41.94 -13.42 -6.81
N ALA A 178 42.56 -13.02 -7.92
CA ALA A 178 41.88 -12.70 -9.16
C ALA A 178 41.03 -13.89 -9.69
N VAL A 179 41.47 -15.13 -9.52
CA VAL A 179 40.76 -16.32 -9.99
C VAL A 179 39.54 -16.60 -9.12
N ALA A 180 39.71 -16.58 -7.80
CA ALA A 180 38.61 -16.78 -6.86
C ALA A 180 37.57 -15.66 -6.96
N ALA A 181 37.99 -14.39 -7.10
CA ALA A 181 37.12 -13.26 -7.31
C ALA A 181 36.35 -13.35 -8.64
N ALA A 182 36.98 -13.77 -9.72
CA ALA A 182 36.32 -13.96 -11.01
C ALA A 182 35.28 -15.08 -10.94
N THR A 183 35.61 -16.22 -10.36
CA THR A 183 34.69 -17.36 -10.22
C THR A 183 33.48 -17.02 -9.36
N THR A 184 33.67 -16.32 -8.24
CA THR A 184 32.55 -15.87 -7.38
C THR A 184 31.73 -14.77 -8.03
N ALA A 185 32.33 -13.88 -8.84
CA ALA A 185 31.61 -12.87 -9.64
C ALA A 185 30.75 -13.51 -10.73
N GLU A 186 31.25 -14.53 -11.41
CA GLU A 186 30.50 -15.27 -12.43
C GLU A 186 29.32 -16.01 -11.82
N ALA A 187 29.51 -16.73 -10.73
CA ALA A 187 28.43 -17.43 -10.00
C ALA A 187 27.38 -16.43 -9.47
N GLY A 188 27.80 -15.33 -8.82
CA GLY A 188 26.93 -14.29 -8.32
C GLY A 188 26.16 -13.57 -9.42
N GLY A 189 26.83 -13.27 -10.54
CA GLY A 189 26.23 -12.68 -11.74
C GLY A 189 25.16 -13.58 -12.36
N GLY A 190 25.42 -14.89 -12.43
CA GLY A 190 24.46 -15.89 -12.94
C GLY A 190 23.18 -15.94 -12.10
N VAL A 191 23.33 -16.03 -10.78
CA VAL A 191 22.18 -16.02 -9.83
C VAL A 191 21.43 -14.69 -9.95
N LEU A 192 22.13 -13.54 -9.94
CA LEU A 192 21.53 -12.22 -10.03
C LEU A 192 20.77 -12.00 -11.33
N SER A 193 21.33 -12.43 -12.48
CA SER A 193 20.69 -12.34 -13.79
C SER A 193 19.38 -13.10 -13.81
N THR A 194 19.39 -14.34 -13.29
CA THR A 194 18.21 -15.19 -13.23
C THR A 194 17.13 -14.58 -12.35
N VAL A 195 17.49 -14.08 -11.17
CA VAL A 195 16.53 -13.45 -10.23
C VAL A 195 15.96 -12.16 -10.81
N ALA A 196 16.81 -11.29 -11.35
CA ALA A 196 16.37 -10.01 -11.94
C ALA A 196 15.48 -10.27 -13.17
N GLY A 197 15.84 -11.23 -14.02
CA GLY A 197 15.02 -11.65 -15.14
C GLY A 197 13.65 -12.17 -14.69
N ALA A 198 13.59 -13.06 -13.69
CA ALA A 198 12.34 -13.58 -13.13
C ALA A 198 11.48 -12.45 -12.50
N LYS A 199 12.10 -11.49 -11.79
CA LYS A 199 11.42 -10.29 -11.25
C LYS A 199 10.83 -9.45 -12.36
N SER A 200 11.58 -9.20 -13.44
CA SER A 200 11.12 -8.44 -14.61
C SER A 200 9.92 -9.10 -15.29
N VAL A 201 9.98 -10.40 -15.57
CA VAL A 201 8.86 -11.18 -16.15
C VAL A 201 7.62 -11.13 -15.23
N ARG A 202 7.81 -11.32 -13.92
CA ARG A 202 6.72 -11.23 -12.94
C ARG A 202 6.11 -9.83 -12.91
N ALA A 203 6.92 -8.78 -12.94
CA ALA A 203 6.46 -7.39 -12.95
C ALA A 203 5.69 -7.07 -14.23
N THR A 204 6.16 -7.51 -15.39
CA THR A 204 5.49 -7.36 -16.70
C THR A 204 4.14 -8.07 -16.72
N ARG A 205 4.09 -9.34 -16.25
CA ARG A 205 2.82 -10.08 -16.11
C ARG A 205 1.85 -9.36 -15.19
N ARG A 206 2.31 -8.86 -14.03
CA ARG A 206 1.49 -8.09 -13.08
C ARG A 206 1.01 -6.78 -13.71
N ALA A 207 1.84 -6.09 -14.48
CA ALA A 207 1.44 -4.89 -15.22
C ALA A 207 0.30 -5.21 -16.21
N GLY A 208 0.42 -6.28 -16.99
CA GLY A 208 -0.62 -6.72 -17.92
C GLY A 208 -1.94 -7.04 -17.22
N VAL A 209 -1.91 -7.79 -16.10
CA VAL A 209 -3.11 -8.08 -15.30
C VAL A 209 -3.72 -6.80 -14.73
N THR A 210 -2.88 -5.87 -14.25
CA THR A 210 -3.34 -4.59 -13.71
C THR A 210 -3.98 -3.72 -14.79
N THR A 211 -3.43 -3.71 -16.00
CA THR A 211 -3.99 -3.01 -17.16
C THR A 211 -5.35 -3.58 -17.58
N ARG A 212 -5.50 -4.91 -17.58
CA ARG A 212 -6.80 -5.55 -17.83
C ARG A 212 -7.83 -5.15 -16.77
N LYS A 213 -7.45 -5.16 -15.50
CA LYS A 213 -8.30 -4.71 -14.39
C LYS A 213 -8.67 -3.23 -14.55
N TYR A 214 -7.74 -2.35 -14.90
CA TYR A 214 -7.99 -0.93 -15.17
C TYR A 214 -9.04 -0.75 -16.27
N ARG A 215 -8.90 -1.47 -17.40
CA ARG A 215 -9.85 -1.42 -18.52
C ARG A 215 -11.24 -1.94 -18.12
N ALA A 216 -11.30 -2.99 -17.30
CA ALA A 216 -12.57 -3.52 -16.81
C ALA A 216 -13.26 -2.52 -15.86
N ILE A 217 -12.55 -1.89 -14.93
CA ILE A 217 -13.10 -0.86 -14.05
C ILE A 217 -13.63 0.34 -14.84
N LYS A 218 -12.91 0.75 -15.91
CA LYS A 218 -13.36 1.87 -16.76
C LYS A 218 -14.72 1.60 -17.42
N LYS A 219 -15.04 0.32 -17.71
CA LYS A 219 -16.30 -0.10 -18.37
C LYS A 219 -17.49 -0.17 -17.42
N VAL A 220 -17.29 -0.25 -16.10
CA VAL A 220 -18.40 -0.30 -15.13
C VAL A 220 -19.21 0.99 -15.25
N ASP A 221 -20.51 0.85 -15.45
CA ASP A 221 -21.42 2.01 -15.46
C ASP A 221 -21.77 2.38 -14.01
N VAL A 222 -21.45 3.59 -13.62
CA VAL A 222 -21.72 4.12 -12.28
C VAL A 222 -22.64 5.35 -12.31
N GLY A 223 -23.21 5.64 -13.47
CA GLY A 223 -24.01 6.85 -13.69
C GLY A 223 -23.13 8.10 -13.89
N THR A 224 -23.76 9.17 -14.33
CA THR A 224 -23.11 10.48 -14.51
C THR A 224 -22.99 11.16 -13.14
N PRO A 225 -21.83 11.70 -12.77
CA PRO A 225 -21.72 12.47 -11.53
C PRO A 225 -22.58 13.74 -11.62
N VAL A 226 -23.26 14.04 -10.53
CA VAL A 226 -24.09 15.23 -10.36
C VAL A 226 -23.20 16.39 -9.96
N GLY A 227 -23.37 17.56 -10.60
CA GLY A 227 -22.58 18.76 -10.30
C GLY A 227 -22.92 19.36 -8.93
N ASP A 228 -22.00 20.21 -8.42
CA ASP A 228 -22.18 20.85 -7.13
C ASP A 228 -23.40 21.79 -7.12
N GLU A 229 -23.72 22.43 -8.24
CA GLU A 229 -24.88 23.31 -8.42
C GLU A 229 -26.19 22.52 -8.31
N GLU A 230 -26.31 21.40 -9.03
CA GLU A 230 -27.47 20.52 -8.98
C GLU A 230 -27.64 19.87 -7.60
N LEU A 231 -26.53 19.54 -6.90
CA LEU A 231 -26.58 19.09 -5.50
C LEU A 231 -27.09 20.18 -4.55
N ALA A 232 -26.70 21.43 -4.79
CA ALA A 232 -27.20 22.56 -3.99
C ALA A 232 -28.71 22.76 -4.21
N GLU A 233 -29.18 22.66 -5.45
CA GLU A 233 -30.61 22.73 -5.78
C GLU A 233 -31.41 21.61 -5.10
N LEU A 234 -30.90 20.38 -5.09
CA LEU A 234 -31.56 19.26 -4.43
C LEU A 234 -31.63 19.45 -2.89
N ARG A 235 -30.58 20.00 -2.27
CA ARG A 235 -30.58 20.34 -0.85
C ARG A 235 -31.55 21.46 -0.53
N GLU A 236 -31.66 22.47 -1.38
CA GLU A 236 -32.62 23.53 -1.22
C GLU A 236 -34.06 23.02 -1.37
N ALA A 237 -34.31 22.11 -2.29
CA ALA A 237 -35.62 21.45 -2.46
C ALA A 237 -36.00 20.63 -1.21
N GLU A 238 -35.07 19.92 -0.58
CA GLU A 238 -35.29 19.20 0.68
C GLU A 238 -35.64 20.18 1.82
N LEU A 239 -34.85 21.26 1.95
CA LEU A 239 -35.12 22.32 2.95
C LEU A 239 -36.45 23.04 2.71
N ALA A 240 -36.84 23.26 1.47
CA ALA A 240 -38.14 23.83 1.10
C ALA A 240 -39.30 22.88 1.51
N GLY A 241 -39.11 21.58 1.30
CA GLY A 241 -40.05 20.56 1.77
C GLY A 241 -40.25 20.61 3.30
N HIS A 242 -39.18 20.73 4.07
CA HIS A 242 -39.27 20.86 5.54
C HIS A 242 -39.96 22.16 5.96
N ARG A 243 -39.76 23.28 5.26
CA ARG A 243 -40.50 24.52 5.52
C ARG A 243 -41.99 24.35 5.22
N ALA A 244 -42.35 23.76 4.08
CA ALA A 244 -43.72 23.48 3.71
C ALA A 244 -44.42 22.57 4.75
N LEU A 245 -43.70 21.58 5.28
CA LEU A 245 -44.23 20.75 6.38
C LEU A 245 -44.49 21.58 7.65
N GLY A 246 -43.57 22.47 8.02
CA GLY A 246 -43.75 23.39 9.16
C GLY A 246 -44.99 24.29 8.96
N GLU A 247 -45.18 24.85 7.76
CA GLU A 247 -46.37 25.64 7.41
C GLU A 247 -47.66 24.82 7.48
N ALA A 248 -47.65 23.60 6.96
CA ALA A 248 -48.79 22.68 7.01
C ALA A 248 -49.18 22.32 8.45
N TYR A 249 -48.20 22.14 9.36
CA TYR A 249 -48.48 21.95 10.79
C TYR A 249 -49.12 23.19 11.43
N LEU A 250 -48.71 24.40 11.07
CA LEU A 250 -49.33 25.64 11.55
C LEU A 250 -50.78 25.78 11.06
N VAL A 251 -51.06 25.33 9.82
CA VAL A 251 -52.42 25.29 9.29
C VAL A 251 -53.28 24.28 10.04
N LEU A 252 -52.71 23.09 10.36
CA LEU A 252 -53.36 22.06 11.15
C LEU A 252 -53.69 22.58 12.56
N GLU A 253 -52.78 23.27 13.19
CA GLU A 253 -53.03 23.88 14.54
C GLU A 253 -54.14 24.92 14.50
N ARG A 254 -54.12 25.85 13.50
CA ARG A 254 -55.16 26.87 13.34
C ARG A 254 -56.53 26.26 12.97
N SER A 255 -56.59 25.10 12.32
CA SER A 255 -57.81 24.43 11.98
C SER A 255 -58.69 24.05 13.19
N TYR A 256 -58.10 23.98 14.39
CA TYR A 256 -58.77 23.77 15.65
C TYR A 256 -59.52 25.03 16.14
N ASP A 257 -58.96 26.21 15.97
CA ASP A 257 -59.44 27.40 16.62
C ASP A 257 -60.30 28.31 15.70
N GLU A 258 -59.96 28.51 14.43
CA GLU A 258 -60.63 29.46 13.54
C GLU A 258 -60.69 28.99 12.10
N GLY A 259 -61.79 29.35 11.35
CA GLY A 259 -61.89 29.18 9.90
C GLY A 259 -63.29 28.99 9.36
N GLU A 260 -63.47 29.21 8.05
CA GLU A 260 -64.71 28.93 7.32
C GLU A 260 -64.90 27.43 7.07
N GLY A 261 -66.15 26.95 7.11
CA GLY A 261 -66.51 25.55 6.93
C GLY A 261 -66.60 24.72 8.22
N THR A 262 -66.99 23.46 8.07
CA THR A 262 -67.02 22.53 9.23
C THR A 262 -65.63 22.16 9.70
N PHE A 263 -65.47 21.89 11.03
CA PHE A 263 -64.21 21.44 11.58
C PHE A 263 -63.61 20.24 10.80
N ALA A 264 -64.49 19.29 10.46
CA ALA A 264 -64.06 18.12 9.69
C ALA A 264 -63.44 18.45 8.32
N GLN A 265 -64.01 19.41 7.60
CA GLN A 265 -63.48 19.84 6.28
C GLN A 265 -62.13 20.56 6.40
N ARG A 266 -61.95 21.42 7.45
CA ARG A 266 -60.71 22.10 7.72
C ARG A 266 -59.61 21.14 8.11
N LEU A 267 -59.94 20.16 8.98
CA LEU A 267 -58.98 19.13 9.36
C LEU A 267 -58.53 18.25 8.20
N ASP A 268 -59.46 17.85 7.34
CA ASP A 268 -59.20 17.02 6.15
C ASP A 268 -58.22 17.77 5.19
N THR A 269 -58.52 19.05 4.90
CA THR A 269 -57.66 19.91 4.09
C THR A 269 -56.25 20.06 4.71
N ALA A 270 -56.15 20.24 6.03
CA ALA A 270 -54.87 20.40 6.71
C ALA A 270 -54.05 19.09 6.68
N LEU A 271 -54.71 17.96 6.86
CA LEU A 271 -54.05 16.64 6.80
C LEU A 271 -53.55 16.33 5.37
N ASP A 272 -54.30 16.71 4.34
CA ASP A 272 -53.87 16.60 2.94
C ASP A 272 -52.60 17.43 2.69
N GLN A 273 -52.54 18.67 3.18
CA GLN A 273 -51.35 19.53 3.07
C GLN A 273 -50.12 18.92 3.78
N VAL A 274 -50.31 18.36 4.97
CA VAL A 274 -49.23 17.63 5.68
C VAL A 274 -48.77 16.41 4.87
N GLY A 275 -49.72 15.66 4.32
CA GLY A 275 -49.44 14.51 3.47
C GLY A 275 -48.65 14.87 2.21
N ASP A 276 -49.01 15.96 1.54
CA ASP A 276 -48.31 16.42 0.34
C ASP A 276 -46.91 16.98 0.67
N ALA A 277 -46.76 17.70 1.77
CA ALA A 277 -45.46 18.17 2.23
C ALA A 277 -44.52 16.98 2.57
N LEU A 278 -45.02 15.93 3.23
CA LEU A 278 -44.25 14.72 3.52
C LEU A 278 -43.82 13.99 2.24
N LYS A 279 -44.70 13.85 1.24
CA LYS A 279 -44.36 13.30 -0.09
C LYS A 279 -43.28 14.13 -0.76
N GLY A 280 -43.37 15.47 -0.67
CA GLY A 280 -42.40 16.41 -1.22
C GLY A 280 -41.00 16.19 -0.59
N ILE A 281 -40.93 16.07 0.72
CA ILE A 281 -39.68 15.77 1.45
C ILE A 281 -39.11 14.42 1.01
N ASP A 282 -39.92 13.36 1.00
CA ASP A 282 -39.45 12.01 0.65
C ASP A 282 -38.87 11.98 -0.77
N LYS A 283 -39.54 12.67 -1.71
CA LYS A 283 -39.06 12.80 -3.10
C LYS A 283 -37.73 13.58 -3.17
N ALA A 284 -37.63 14.71 -2.47
CA ALA A 284 -36.40 15.54 -2.47
C ALA A 284 -35.23 14.83 -1.79
N ALA A 285 -35.44 14.25 -0.62
CA ALA A 285 -34.45 13.48 0.11
C ALA A 285 -33.98 12.24 -0.68
N GLY A 286 -34.91 11.54 -1.34
CA GLY A 286 -34.60 10.42 -2.24
C GLY A 286 -33.75 10.85 -3.44
N GLY A 287 -34.06 12.00 -4.05
CA GLY A 287 -33.29 12.60 -5.13
C GLY A 287 -31.88 13.01 -4.70
N LEU A 288 -31.77 13.70 -3.57
CA LEU A 288 -30.49 14.11 -3.00
C LEU A 288 -29.60 12.91 -2.66
N LYS A 289 -30.16 11.91 -1.98
CA LYS A 289 -29.43 10.69 -1.64
C LYS A 289 -28.93 9.95 -2.90
N LEU A 290 -29.77 9.84 -3.94
CA LEU A 290 -29.35 9.20 -5.19
C LEU A 290 -28.19 9.95 -5.85
N ALA A 291 -28.21 11.28 -5.84
CA ALA A 291 -27.13 12.12 -6.37
C ALA A 291 -25.83 11.97 -5.56
N GLU A 292 -25.91 12.02 -4.23
CA GLU A 292 -24.78 11.84 -3.34
C GLU A 292 -24.17 10.42 -3.47
N ASP A 293 -24.98 9.39 -3.48
CA ASP A 293 -24.56 7.99 -3.66
C ASP A 293 -23.90 7.79 -5.03
N THR A 294 -24.42 8.43 -6.09
CA THR A 294 -23.85 8.39 -7.45
C THR A 294 -22.47 9.04 -7.46
N ASN A 295 -22.32 10.21 -6.84
CA ASN A 295 -21.05 10.90 -6.72
C ASN A 295 -20.04 10.12 -5.88
N ALA A 296 -20.48 9.48 -4.80
CA ALA A 296 -19.67 8.63 -3.96
C ALA A 296 -19.15 7.39 -4.72
N LEU A 297 -19.98 6.77 -5.55
CA LEU A 297 -19.59 5.64 -6.39
C LEU A 297 -18.60 6.08 -7.49
N ASN A 298 -18.82 7.22 -8.14
CA ASN A 298 -17.90 7.81 -9.11
C ASN A 298 -16.54 8.12 -8.47
N THR A 299 -16.54 8.73 -7.29
CA THR A 299 -15.31 9.02 -6.52
C THR A 299 -14.55 7.74 -6.21
N SER A 300 -15.25 6.70 -5.75
CA SER A 300 -14.67 5.38 -5.47
C SER A 300 -14.08 4.75 -6.73
N LYS A 301 -14.78 4.79 -7.87
CA LYS A 301 -14.29 4.32 -9.17
C LYS A 301 -13.03 5.08 -9.61
N ASN A 302 -13.05 6.41 -9.55
CA ASN A 302 -11.91 7.26 -9.93
C ASN A 302 -10.70 7.03 -9.04
N TYR A 303 -10.91 6.85 -7.74
CA TYR A 303 -9.86 6.46 -6.80
C TYR A 303 -9.19 5.16 -7.22
N VAL A 304 -9.97 4.13 -7.55
CA VAL A 304 -9.46 2.84 -7.99
C VAL A 304 -8.70 2.97 -9.30
N LEU A 305 -9.26 3.69 -10.29
CA LEU A 305 -8.60 3.94 -11.58
C LEU A 305 -7.25 4.63 -11.38
N GLY A 306 -7.18 5.66 -10.54
CA GLY A 306 -5.94 6.35 -10.18
C GLY A 306 -4.91 5.41 -9.54
N LYS A 307 -5.35 4.51 -8.65
CA LYS A 307 -4.46 3.50 -8.04
C LYS A 307 -3.94 2.50 -9.06
N GLN A 308 -4.81 1.97 -9.95
CA GLN A 308 -4.38 1.01 -10.96
C GLN A 308 -3.42 1.65 -11.97
N ARG A 309 -3.69 2.88 -12.45
CA ARG A 309 -2.80 3.63 -13.33
C ARG A 309 -1.41 3.79 -12.72
N ASN A 310 -1.34 4.27 -11.48
CA ASN A 310 -0.09 4.44 -10.77
C ASN A 310 0.65 3.11 -10.52
N LYS A 311 -0.09 2.02 -10.39
CA LYS A 311 0.49 0.68 -10.23
C LYS A 311 1.08 0.15 -11.53
N VAL A 312 0.37 0.33 -12.65
CA VAL A 312 0.90 -0.03 -13.99
C VAL A 312 2.21 0.71 -14.25
N LEU A 313 2.24 2.04 -14.00
CA LEU A 313 3.44 2.83 -14.16
C LEU A 313 4.61 2.30 -13.31
N LYS A 314 4.38 2.05 -12.01
CA LYS A 314 5.41 1.51 -11.12
C LYS A 314 5.93 0.13 -11.55
N LEU A 315 5.01 -0.75 -11.95
CA LEU A 315 5.37 -2.09 -12.41
C LEU A 315 6.13 -2.03 -13.73
N GLY A 316 5.76 -1.12 -14.64
CA GLY A 316 6.45 -0.90 -15.90
C GLY A 316 7.88 -0.41 -15.68
N VAL A 317 8.06 0.65 -14.89
CA VAL A 317 9.41 1.19 -14.58
C VAL A 317 10.24 0.16 -13.78
N GLY A 318 9.62 -0.57 -12.84
CA GLY A 318 10.29 -1.65 -12.11
C GLY A 318 10.73 -2.80 -13.02
N ALA A 319 9.87 -3.23 -13.95
CA ALA A 319 10.20 -4.26 -14.92
C ALA A 319 11.37 -3.87 -15.83
N LEU A 320 11.39 -2.61 -16.29
CA LEU A 320 12.50 -2.06 -17.07
C LEU A 320 13.80 -2.03 -16.25
N GLY A 321 13.76 -1.55 -15.01
CA GLY A 321 14.93 -1.52 -14.12
C GLY A 321 15.49 -2.91 -13.82
N ASP A 322 14.63 -3.88 -13.53
CA ASP A 322 15.04 -5.28 -13.30
C ASP A 322 15.54 -5.94 -14.61
N GLY A 323 14.95 -5.62 -15.76
CA GLY A 323 15.40 -6.08 -17.07
C GLY A 323 16.80 -5.56 -17.43
N VAL A 324 17.04 -4.27 -17.22
CA VAL A 324 18.38 -3.66 -17.42
C VAL A 324 19.38 -4.25 -16.43
N ARG A 325 19.01 -4.50 -15.17
CA ARG A 325 19.89 -5.15 -14.19
C ARG A 325 20.22 -6.59 -14.58
N SER A 326 19.27 -7.33 -15.16
CA SER A 326 19.52 -8.69 -15.67
C SER A 326 20.51 -8.66 -16.85
N ALA A 327 20.36 -7.72 -17.78
CA ALA A 327 21.30 -7.52 -18.88
C ALA A 327 22.68 -7.11 -18.37
N ALA A 328 22.78 -6.21 -17.41
CA ALA A 328 24.05 -5.80 -16.79
C ALA A 328 24.77 -6.99 -16.15
N ALA A 329 24.04 -7.85 -15.42
CA ALA A 329 24.61 -9.06 -14.84
C ALA A 329 25.10 -10.06 -15.91
N GLY A 330 24.39 -10.20 -17.03
CA GLY A 330 24.84 -11.00 -18.18
C GLY A 330 26.13 -10.47 -18.81
N VAL A 331 26.24 -9.14 -18.95
CA VAL A 331 27.48 -8.47 -19.42
C VAL A 331 28.64 -8.69 -18.43
N THR A 332 28.35 -8.66 -17.11
CA THR A 332 29.36 -8.94 -16.09
C THR A 332 29.89 -10.38 -16.19
N ILE A 333 29.02 -11.37 -16.41
CA ILE A 333 29.43 -12.76 -16.64
C ILE A 333 30.34 -12.87 -17.85
N ALA A 334 29.94 -12.29 -18.99
CA ALA A 334 30.74 -12.31 -20.22
C ALA A 334 32.10 -11.62 -20.02
N ALA A 335 32.14 -10.49 -19.31
CA ALA A 335 33.36 -9.77 -18.99
C ALA A 335 34.27 -10.54 -18.02
N ALA A 336 33.72 -11.26 -17.05
CA ALA A 336 34.46 -12.15 -16.14
C ALA A 336 35.09 -13.30 -16.91
N ALA A 337 34.33 -13.96 -17.79
CA ALA A 337 34.83 -15.05 -18.65
C ALA A 337 35.95 -14.63 -19.62
N THR A 338 35.99 -13.36 -20.03
CA THR A 338 37.00 -12.78 -20.94
C THR A 338 38.13 -12.07 -20.21
N GLY A 339 38.11 -12.00 -18.87
CA GLY A 339 39.10 -11.23 -18.08
C GLY A 339 39.02 -9.71 -18.23
N THR A 340 37.97 -9.18 -18.83
CA THR A 340 37.80 -7.72 -19.11
C THR A 340 36.89 -7.02 -18.10
N LEU A 341 36.72 -7.58 -16.91
CA LEU A 341 35.72 -7.14 -15.91
C LEU A 341 35.96 -5.66 -15.50
N ALA A 342 37.21 -5.28 -15.25
CA ALA A 342 37.56 -3.94 -14.78
C ALA A 342 37.42 -2.84 -15.87
N SER A 343 37.44 -3.21 -17.14
CA SER A 343 37.41 -2.27 -18.27
C SER A 343 36.10 -2.20 -19.03
N ASN A 344 35.02 -2.82 -18.52
CA ASN A 344 33.77 -2.93 -19.25
C ASN A 344 32.83 -1.73 -19.01
N PRO A 345 32.84 -0.69 -19.87
CA PRO A 345 32.02 0.50 -19.70
C PRO A 345 30.53 0.23 -19.92
N VAL A 346 30.16 -0.81 -20.67
CA VAL A 346 28.77 -1.14 -20.99
C VAL A 346 28.06 -1.72 -19.73
N GLY A 347 28.71 -2.57 -18.97
CA GLY A 347 28.19 -3.11 -17.71
C GLY A 347 27.89 -1.99 -16.71
N TRP A 348 28.80 -1.03 -16.59
CA TRP A 348 28.63 0.13 -15.70
C TRP A 348 27.51 1.07 -16.14
N ALA A 349 27.39 1.36 -17.43
CA ALA A 349 26.31 2.19 -17.97
C ALA A 349 24.94 1.56 -17.73
N LEU A 350 24.81 0.24 -17.92
CA LEU A 350 23.58 -0.50 -17.65
C LEU A 350 23.25 -0.52 -16.16
N ALA A 351 24.23 -0.74 -15.29
CA ALA A 351 24.05 -0.71 -13.84
C ALA A 351 23.58 0.67 -13.35
N ALA A 352 24.21 1.75 -13.82
CA ALA A 352 23.82 3.12 -13.49
C ALA A 352 22.39 3.46 -13.97
N THR A 353 22.02 3.01 -15.18
CA THR A 353 20.68 3.19 -15.73
C THR A 353 19.63 2.44 -14.87
N ALA A 354 19.90 1.18 -14.53
CA ALA A 354 19.01 0.41 -13.67
C ALA A 354 18.82 1.07 -12.28
N ALA A 355 19.92 1.54 -11.69
CA ALA A 355 19.90 2.24 -10.42
C ALA A 355 19.08 3.54 -10.50
N GLY A 356 19.26 4.35 -11.54
CA GLY A 356 18.48 5.57 -11.76
C GLY A 356 16.98 5.31 -11.86
N LEU A 357 16.57 4.28 -12.60
CA LEU A 357 15.18 3.86 -12.70
C LEU A 357 14.60 3.40 -11.36
N LEU A 358 15.35 2.61 -10.60
CA LEU A 358 14.90 2.12 -9.28
C LEU A 358 14.84 3.24 -8.23
N LEU A 359 15.81 4.18 -8.26
CA LEU A 359 15.80 5.38 -7.43
C LEU A 359 14.58 6.27 -7.71
N SER A 360 14.22 6.46 -8.99
CA SER A 360 13.04 7.24 -9.35
C SER A 360 11.74 6.66 -8.78
N VAL A 361 11.57 5.34 -8.81
CA VAL A 361 10.43 4.64 -8.18
C VAL A 361 10.45 4.82 -6.67
N THR A 362 11.64 4.77 -6.07
CA THR A 362 11.80 4.92 -4.62
C THR A 362 11.47 6.35 -4.18
N ALA A 363 12.02 7.36 -4.85
CA ALA A 363 11.73 8.77 -4.60
C ALA A 363 10.22 9.06 -4.72
N TYR A 364 9.57 8.53 -5.76
CA TYR A 364 8.12 8.63 -5.92
C TYR A 364 7.36 7.98 -4.75
N LYS A 365 7.75 6.77 -4.32
CA LYS A 365 7.09 6.09 -3.18
C LYS A 365 7.25 6.87 -1.88
N THR A 366 8.46 7.38 -1.61
CA THR A 366 8.78 8.15 -0.40
C THR A 366 8.05 9.49 -0.39
N GLY A 367 8.10 10.24 -1.49
CA GLY A 367 7.40 11.50 -1.64
C GLY A 367 5.88 11.34 -1.46
N ARG A 368 5.28 10.31 -2.08
CA ARG A 368 3.85 10.03 -1.91
C ARG A 368 3.49 9.59 -0.48
N ALA A 369 4.36 8.86 0.20
CA ALA A 369 4.13 8.50 1.61
C ALA A 369 4.23 9.72 2.52
N GLY A 370 5.16 10.63 2.26
CA GLY A 370 5.26 11.93 2.94
C GLY A 370 4.00 12.78 2.74
N MET A 371 3.56 12.93 1.47
CA MET A 371 2.33 13.67 1.15
C MET A 371 1.11 13.12 1.88
N LYS A 372 0.93 11.79 1.92
CA LYS A 372 -0.18 11.17 2.67
C LYS A 372 -0.12 11.42 4.17
N ARG A 373 1.07 11.50 4.76
CA ARG A 373 1.20 11.84 6.18
C ARG A 373 0.88 13.31 6.41
N TYR A 374 1.32 14.18 5.51
CA TYR A 374 1.01 15.61 5.52
C TYR A 374 -0.50 15.84 5.45
N GLU A 375 -1.16 15.28 4.43
CA GLU A 375 -2.62 15.38 4.25
C GLU A 375 -3.39 14.79 5.43
N GLY A 376 -2.97 13.62 5.94
CA GLY A 376 -3.61 12.98 7.09
C GLY A 376 -3.44 13.74 8.40
N ALA A 377 -2.40 14.59 8.54
CA ALA A 377 -2.21 15.46 9.69
C ALA A 377 -2.97 16.79 9.55
N ARG A 378 -3.01 17.34 8.34
CA ARG A 378 -3.71 18.63 8.06
C ARG A 378 -5.22 18.49 8.01
N HIS A 379 -5.71 17.34 7.54
CA HIS A 379 -7.13 17.07 7.30
C HIS A 379 -7.55 15.72 7.88
N PRO A 380 -7.44 15.52 9.21
CA PRO A 380 -7.81 14.26 9.84
C PRO A 380 -9.29 13.93 9.67
N GLU A 381 -10.14 14.97 9.61
CA GLU A 381 -11.58 14.88 9.41
C GLU A 381 -11.97 14.22 8.07
N ARG A 382 -11.15 14.42 7.04
CA ARG A 382 -11.46 13.99 5.66
C ARG A 382 -11.66 12.47 5.52
N TRP A 383 -11.05 11.70 6.43
CA TRP A 383 -11.02 10.23 6.38
C TRP A 383 -11.53 9.59 7.67
N ALA A 384 -11.98 10.38 8.62
CA ALA A 384 -12.59 9.87 9.85
C ALA A 384 -13.92 9.18 9.52
N PRO A 385 -14.29 8.10 10.24
CA PRO A 385 -15.65 7.58 10.20
C PRO A 385 -16.61 8.65 10.72
N SER A 386 -17.85 8.65 10.19
CA SER A 386 -18.87 9.53 10.73
C SER A 386 -19.16 9.19 12.20
N VAL A 387 -19.51 10.19 12.99
CA VAL A 387 -19.87 10.00 14.42
C VAL A 387 -21.07 9.04 14.54
N GLU A 388 -21.97 9.07 13.56
CA GLU A 388 -23.12 8.15 13.46
C GLU A 388 -22.72 6.68 13.29
N GLU A 389 -21.53 6.40 12.74
CA GLU A 389 -20.95 5.05 12.60
C GLU A 389 -20.17 4.61 13.86
N GLY A 390 -20.27 5.32 14.97
CA GLY A 390 -19.54 5.02 16.22
C GLY A 390 -18.05 5.35 16.14
N GLY A 391 -17.66 6.23 15.22
CA GLY A 391 -16.29 6.70 15.11
C GLY A 391 -15.94 7.70 16.22
N GLU A 392 -14.70 7.64 16.70
CA GLU A 392 -14.14 8.69 17.54
C GLU A 392 -14.08 10.02 16.76
N ALA A 393 -14.30 11.12 17.47
CA ALA A 393 -14.13 12.45 16.87
C ALA A 393 -12.74 12.56 16.21
N PRO A 394 -12.65 13.16 15.01
CA PRO A 394 -11.37 13.32 14.34
C PRO A 394 -10.43 14.16 15.20
N ALA A 395 -9.14 13.82 15.18
CA ALA A 395 -8.14 14.62 15.87
C ALA A 395 -8.12 16.06 15.33
N GLU A 396 -7.71 17.01 16.13
CA GLU A 396 -7.56 18.40 15.69
C GLU A 396 -6.58 18.49 14.51
N PRO A 397 -6.88 19.32 13.49
CA PRO A 397 -5.98 19.56 12.37
C PRO A 397 -4.63 20.10 12.84
N ALA A 398 -3.55 19.43 12.46
CA ALA A 398 -2.20 19.89 12.79
C ALA A 398 -1.85 21.19 12.05
N SER A 399 -1.00 22.03 12.66
CA SER A 399 -0.41 23.18 12.00
C SER A 399 0.42 22.76 10.76
N GLN A 400 0.69 23.68 9.86
CA GLN A 400 1.48 23.39 8.65
C GLN A 400 2.88 22.85 8.98
N GLN A 401 3.52 23.41 10.02
CA GLN A 401 4.84 22.97 10.45
C GLN A 401 4.81 21.56 11.08
N GLU A 402 3.82 21.25 11.89
CA GLU A 402 3.64 19.93 12.49
C GLU A 402 3.31 18.87 11.45
N ALA A 403 2.46 19.19 10.48
CA ALA A 403 2.14 18.33 9.36
C ALA A 403 3.39 18.03 8.50
N LEU A 404 4.25 19.04 8.27
CA LEU A 404 5.52 18.85 7.59
C LEU A 404 6.47 17.96 8.38
N LYS A 405 6.58 18.15 9.70
CA LYS A 405 7.35 17.26 10.59
C LYS A 405 6.81 15.83 10.54
N GLU A 406 5.48 15.66 10.50
CA GLU A 406 4.86 14.33 10.39
C GLU A 406 5.12 13.70 9.01
N ALA A 407 5.12 14.49 7.94
CA ALA A 407 5.47 14.04 6.59
C ALA A 407 6.89 13.47 6.49
N LEU A 408 7.85 14.10 7.19
CA LEU A 408 9.26 13.71 7.22
C LEU A 408 9.53 12.47 8.08
N LYS A 409 8.59 11.99 8.88
CA LYS A 409 8.73 10.75 9.68
C LYS A 409 8.64 9.52 8.79
N PHE A 410 9.65 9.32 7.92
CA PHE A 410 9.69 8.21 6.96
C PHE A 410 9.66 6.81 7.62
N TRP A 411 10.05 6.71 8.89
CA TRP A 411 9.97 5.48 9.70
C TRP A 411 8.54 5.13 10.16
N LYS A 412 7.61 6.11 10.22
CA LYS A 412 6.22 5.83 10.54
C LYS A 412 5.46 5.31 9.31
N LYS A 413 4.64 4.30 9.53
CA LYS A 413 3.71 3.81 8.50
C LYS A 413 2.68 4.89 8.19
N ALA A 414 2.51 5.26 6.91
CA ALA A 414 1.43 6.16 6.53
C ALA A 414 0.08 5.49 6.81
N LYS A 415 -0.81 6.19 7.52
CA LYS A 415 -2.18 5.72 7.72
C LYS A 415 -2.89 5.65 6.37
N HIS A 416 -3.72 4.64 6.17
CA HIS A 416 -4.47 4.43 4.93
C HIS A 416 -5.93 4.88 5.05
N GLY A 417 -6.21 5.95 5.78
CA GLY A 417 -7.55 6.48 6.02
C GLY A 417 -8.37 6.65 4.74
N GLU A 418 -7.78 7.28 3.70
CA GLU A 418 -8.39 7.39 2.37
C GLU A 418 -8.89 6.05 1.79
N ARG A 419 -8.10 4.96 1.97
CA ARG A 419 -8.49 3.64 1.48
C ARG A 419 -9.60 3.02 2.30
N GLN A 420 -9.56 3.20 3.60
CA GLN A 420 -10.60 2.73 4.52
C GLN A 420 -11.91 3.47 4.28
N ALA A 421 -11.86 4.80 4.08
CA ALA A 421 -13.02 5.60 3.71
C ALA A 421 -13.64 5.10 2.39
N MET A 422 -12.83 4.93 1.34
CA MET A 422 -13.33 4.39 0.07
C MET A 422 -13.88 2.96 0.19
N ALA A 423 -13.30 2.14 1.06
CA ALA A 423 -13.83 0.80 1.32
C ALA A 423 -15.19 0.85 2.02
N ARG A 424 -15.37 1.74 3.00
CA ARG A 424 -16.65 1.97 3.67
C ARG A 424 -17.71 2.46 2.69
N THR A 425 -17.40 3.50 1.92
CA THR A 425 -18.29 4.04 0.90
C THR A 425 -18.73 2.96 -0.08
N LEU A 426 -17.78 2.22 -0.66
CA LEU A 426 -18.10 1.18 -1.64
C LEU A 426 -18.87 0.01 -1.03
N TYR A 427 -18.56 -0.37 0.21
CA TYR A 427 -19.31 -1.38 0.94
C TYR A 427 -20.75 -0.92 1.23
N GLY A 428 -20.94 0.30 1.73
CA GLY A 428 -22.27 0.87 1.99
C GLY A 428 -23.15 0.87 0.75
N LEU A 429 -22.62 1.26 -0.40
CA LEU A 429 -23.34 1.25 -1.66
C LEU A 429 -23.67 -0.17 -2.18
N ALA A 430 -22.82 -1.17 -1.90
CA ALA A 430 -22.99 -2.56 -2.36
C ALA A 430 -23.81 -3.42 -1.38
N ALA A 431 -23.83 -3.06 -0.11
CA ALA A 431 -24.53 -3.77 0.95
C ALA A 431 -26.04 -3.72 0.76
N GLY A 432 -26.75 -4.65 1.39
CA GLY A 432 -28.20 -4.68 1.40
C GLY A 432 -28.80 -3.75 2.47
N PRO A 433 -30.13 -3.66 2.53
CA PRO A 433 -30.83 -2.76 3.44
C PRO A 433 -30.72 -3.15 4.92
N ASP A 434 -30.34 -4.40 5.23
CA ASP A 434 -30.19 -4.89 6.61
C ASP A 434 -28.93 -4.32 7.27
N VAL A 435 -27.97 -3.85 6.46
CA VAL A 435 -26.78 -3.15 6.92
C VAL A 435 -27.09 -1.64 6.98
N PRO A 436 -26.86 -0.94 8.12
CA PRO A 436 -27.16 0.49 8.26
C PRO A 436 -26.59 1.34 7.12
N ALA A 437 -25.35 1.10 6.72
CA ALA A 437 -24.68 1.81 5.62
C ALA A 437 -25.31 1.57 4.24
N GLY A 438 -26.10 0.50 4.06
CA GLY A 438 -26.80 0.16 2.79
C GLY A 438 -28.23 0.65 2.70
N LYS A 439 -28.77 1.24 3.78
CA LYS A 439 -30.14 1.75 3.78
C LYS A 439 -30.34 2.88 2.78
N GLY A 440 -31.44 2.85 2.05
CA GLY A 440 -31.82 3.89 1.10
C GLY A 440 -31.03 3.92 -0.22
N THR A 441 -30.00 3.08 -0.39
CA THR A 441 -29.29 2.98 -1.69
C THR A 441 -30.21 2.36 -2.74
N SER A 442 -30.34 3.01 -3.90
CA SER A 442 -31.20 2.54 -4.98
C SER A 442 -30.74 1.18 -5.52
N PRO A 443 -31.68 0.29 -5.95
CA PRO A 443 -31.32 -1.04 -6.49
C PRO A 443 -30.36 -0.98 -7.67
N LYS A 444 -30.53 0.00 -8.56
CA LYS A 444 -29.64 0.22 -9.73
C LYS A 444 -28.22 0.55 -9.30
N LEU A 445 -28.07 1.47 -8.36
CA LEU A 445 -26.76 1.91 -7.88
C LEU A 445 -26.06 0.80 -7.10
N ARG A 446 -26.82 0.04 -6.30
CA ARG A 446 -26.32 -1.15 -5.61
C ARG A 446 -25.79 -2.20 -6.59
N ALA A 447 -26.51 -2.43 -7.70
CA ALA A 447 -26.05 -3.33 -8.75
C ALA A 447 -24.71 -2.85 -9.36
N SER A 448 -24.59 -1.56 -9.68
CA SER A 448 -23.34 -0.96 -10.19
C SER A 448 -22.19 -1.06 -9.18
N ALA A 449 -22.44 -0.82 -7.89
CA ALA A 449 -21.46 -0.99 -6.84
C ALA A 449 -20.98 -2.45 -6.70
N ARG A 450 -21.92 -3.40 -6.78
CA ARG A 450 -21.63 -4.84 -6.79
C ARG A 450 -20.83 -5.26 -8.02
N GLU A 451 -21.16 -4.74 -9.20
CA GLU A 451 -20.37 -4.94 -10.41
C GLU A 451 -18.94 -4.44 -10.24
N LEU A 452 -18.76 -3.26 -9.65
CA LEU A 452 -17.44 -2.73 -9.32
C LEU A 452 -16.68 -3.66 -8.35
N LEU A 453 -17.33 -4.23 -7.34
CA LEU A 453 -16.73 -5.23 -6.45
C LEU A 453 -16.29 -6.50 -7.20
N VAL A 454 -17.11 -6.98 -8.15
CA VAL A 454 -16.76 -8.14 -8.99
C VAL A 454 -15.49 -7.86 -9.79
N VAL A 455 -15.41 -6.70 -10.45
CA VAL A 455 -14.23 -6.28 -11.22
C VAL A 455 -13.01 -6.08 -10.30
N LEU A 456 -13.23 -5.64 -9.08
CA LEU A 456 -12.19 -5.53 -8.04
C LEU A 456 -11.71 -6.87 -7.50
N LYS A 457 -12.29 -7.99 -7.94
CA LYS A 457 -12.02 -9.36 -7.49
C LYS A 457 -12.56 -9.66 -6.09
N ALA A 458 -13.55 -8.90 -5.63
CA ALA A 458 -14.33 -9.17 -4.43
C ALA A 458 -15.70 -9.84 -4.73
N GLY A 459 -15.90 -10.32 -5.95
CA GLY A 459 -17.13 -10.98 -6.41
C GLY A 459 -17.20 -12.48 -6.05
N PRO A 460 -18.37 -13.11 -6.31
CA PRO A 460 -18.70 -14.46 -5.85
C PRO A 460 -17.72 -15.53 -6.33
N GLN A 461 -17.28 -15.48 -7.58
CA GLN A 461 -16.30 -16.44 -8.12
C GLN A 461 -14.97 -16.45 -7.35
N LYS A 462 -14.50 -15.28 -6.91
CA LYS A 462 -13.25 -15.16 -6.16
C LYS A 462 -13.41 -15.55 -4.71
N MET A 463 -14.59 -15.33 -4.15
CA MET A 463 -14.96 -15.72 -2.80
C MET A 463 -15.34 -17.22 -2.70
N ARG A 464 -15.52 -17.93 -3.83
CA ARG A 464 -16.04 -19.32 -3.90
C ARG A 464 -17.40 -19.45 -3.22
N MET A 465 -18.28 -18.53 -3.54
CA MET A 465 -19.64 -18.49 -3.05
C MET A 465 -20.61 -18.50 -4.24
N ALA A 466 -21.80 -19.02 -4.06
CA ALA A 466 -22.90 -18.79 -5.00
C ALA A 466 -23.29 -17.30 -5.00
N THR A 467 -23.90 -16.81 -6.08
CA THR A 467 -24.20 -15.36 -6.19
C THR A 467 -25.17 -14.90 -5.10
N ASP A 468 -26.20 -15.69 -4.81
CA ASP A 468 -27.18 -15.43 -3.76
C ASP A 468 -26.57 -15.48 -2.33
N GLU A 469 -25.66 -16.41 -2.08
CA GLU A 469 -24.90 -16.50 -0.85
C GLU A 469 -23.99 -15.29 -0.66
N TRP A 470 -23.32 -14.85 -1.75
CA TRP A 470 -22.47 -13.68 -1.76
C TRP A 470 -23.26 -12.40 -1.46
N GLU A 471 -24.45 -12.24 -2.05
CA GLU A 471 -25.33 -11.12 -1.80
C GLU A 471 -25.89 -11.11 -0.38
N LYS A 472 -26.26 -12.27 0.15
CA LYS A 472 -26.65 -12.42 1.56
C LYS A 472 -25.50 -12.05 2.49
N SER A 473 -24.29 -12.50 2.20
CA SER A 473 -23.11 -12.18 3.01
C SER A 473 -22.76 -10.68 3.00
N LEU A 474 -23.01 -9.96 1.88
CA LEU A 474 -22.87 -8.50 1.83
C LEU A 474 -23.94 -7.77 2.65
N ASN A 475 -25.13 -8.39 2.83
CA ASN A 475 -26.23 -7.84 3.60
C ASN A 475 -26.22 -8.29 5.08
N ASP A 476 -25.19 -9.01 5.51
CA ASP A 476 -25.04 -9.50 6.87
C ASP A 476 -24.20 -8.53 7.71
N PRO A 477 -24.78 -7.87 8.74
CA PRO A 477 -24.06 -6.95 9.62
C PRO A 477 -22.84 -7.58 10.31
N GLU A 478 -22.88 -8.89 10.63
CA GLU A 478 -21.78 -9.60 11.29
C GLU A 478 -20.56 -9.80 10.36
N GLN A 479 -20.74 -9.70 9.05
CA GLN A 479 -19.68 -9.83 8.05
C GLN A 479 -19.07 -8.47 7.66
N THR A 480 -19.63 -7.35 8.14
CA THR A 480 -19.22 -5.98 7.76
C THR A 480 -17.72 -5.77 7.85
N GLU A 481 -17.11 -6.07 8.99
CA GLU A 481 -15.66 -5.87 9.17
C GLU A 481 -14.81 -6.73 8.21
N LYS A 482 -15.23 -7.96 7.95
CA LYS A 482 -14.54 -8.86 7.02
C LYS A 482 -14.60 -8.34 5.60
N TRP A 483 -15.77 -7.82 5.19
CA TRP A 483 -15.95 -7.20 3.88
C TRP A 483 -15.17 -5.91 3.74
N LEU A 484 -15.22 -5.01 4.71
CA LEU A 484 -14.43 -3.78 4.71
C LEU A 484 -12.94 -4.06 4.54
N LYS A 485 -12.40 -5.02 5.29
CA LYS A 485 -11.00 -5.44 5.19
C LYS A 485 -10.67 -6.05 3.83
N GLU A 486 -11.57 -6.87 3.28
CA GLU A 486 -11.35 -7.46 1.94
C GLU A 486 -11.42 -6.40 0.84
N ILE A 487 -12.41 -5.50 0.88
CA ILE A 487 -12.52 -4.39 -0.08
C ILE A 487 -11.27 -3.50 0.01
N GLU A 488 -10.82 -3.15 1.22
CA GLU A 488 -9.58 -2.40 1.43
C GLU A 488 -8.38 -3.11 0.78
N ASN A 489 -8.28 -4.42 0.93
CA ASN A 489 -7.24 -5.24 0.31
C ASN A 489 -7.34 -5.21 -1.23
N GLN A 490 -8.54 -5.30 -1.79
CA GLN A 490 -8.74 -5.30 -3.25
C GLN A 490 -8.53 -3.92 -3.88
N LEU A 491 -8.84 -2.83 -3.17
CA LEU A 491 -8.52 -1.47 -3.59
C LEU A 491 -7.00 -1.25 -3.73
N SER A 492 -6.19 -1.98 -2.98
CA SER A 492 -4.72 -1.93 -3.07
C SER A 492 -4.13 -2.96 -4.04
N SER A 493 -4.89 -4.00 -4.41
CA SER A 493 -4.42 -5.13 -5.20
C SER A 493 -4.48 -4.88 -6.70
N GLY A 494 -3.51 -5.42 -7.44
CA GLY A 494 -3.54 -5.48 -8.90
C GLY A 494 -4.14 -6.76 -9.40
#